data_74bdd79486db91c2ed83d950db66fdfd
#
_entry.id   74bdd79486db91c2ed83d950db66fdfd
#
_cell.length_a   1.000
_cell.length_b   1.000
_cell.length_c   1.000
_cell.angle_alpha   90.00
_cell.angle_beta   90.00
_cell.angle_gamma   90.00
#
_symmetry.space_group_name_H-M   'P 1'
#
loop_
_entity.id
_entity.type
_entity.pdbx_description
1 polymer ?
#
loop_
_entity_poly.entity_id
_entity_poly.type
_entity_poly.pdbx_seq_one_letter_code
_entity_poly.pdbx_strand_id
1 'polypeptide(L)'
;MGQGKKIMRKRSPCVRNNADHNTDEITTRQLIVRRGQPFLITVEMSFAFQPSDVLKFTVETGRFPSESKGTRSTFSNRGHISTAGSKAVWSCRLDDRSDLQRGIVTLSVTPAVDAPVGRYALSVETESGRAAKESLVVLFNPWCRDDMVFLPDEKERREYVMNEQGIVYKGTAHYIISDVWEFGQFEEEMVDICLRLLDVNPKYQKDPDDDVAARCNPIYVSRVISAMVRLNCLLNDDRGVLTGRWDDNYQGGTCPTRWNSSVTILQQWYNNSCMAVKFGQCWVFAAVMCTVMRFFGIPCRVVTNFDSAHDENNSLTIDEYFDEYGLKSTEGSERIWNFHVWVEGWMKRPDLNRGSKYDGWQVLDPTPQERSEGVFCCGPAPVAAIHEGATDLKCKGFLFTRMCLCVYSGINELQPNSTLKLNITVTPYKVGLKTLVADFDCSAFRDVKGSCTIYVRP
;
A
#
# COMPACT_ATOMS: atom_id res chain seq x y z
N MET A 1 23.32 0.67 53.20
CA MET A 1 22.48 1.29 52.16
C MET A 1 22.78 0.56 50.86
N GLY A 2 21.89 -0.35 50.42
CA GLY A 2 22.10 -1.11 49.21
C GLY A 2 22.05 -0.15 48.00
N GLN A 3 23.11 -0.16 47.20
CA GLN A 3 23.05 0.50 45.88
C GLN A 3 21.92 -0.16 45.09
N GLY A 4 20.88 0.61 44.77
CA GLY A 4 19.74 0.12 44.03
C GLY A 4 20.17 -0.47 42.66
N LYS A 5 19.61 -1.58 42.30
CA LYS A 5 19.83 -2.28 41.01
C LYS A 5 19.51 -1.34 39.85
N LYS A 6 20.51 -0.72 39.21
CA LYS A 6 20.35 0.33 38.20
C LYS A 6 20.74 -0.17 36.82
N ILE A 7 19.94 0.17 35.79
CA ILE A 7 20.32 0.03 34.39
C ILE A 7 21.33 1.10 34.04
N MET A 8 22.52 0.70 33.57
CA MET A 8 23.61 1.62 33.22
C MET A 8 23.50 2.06 31.76
N ARG A 9 23.14 1.15 30.87
CA ARG A 9 23.07 1.42 29.45
C ARG A 9 22.11 0.46 28.73
N LYS A 10 21.44 0.95 27.70
CA LYS A 10 20.67 0.16 26.75
C LYS A 10 21.25 0.40 25.36
N ARG A 11 21.44 -0.65 24.59
CA ARG A 11 21.91 -0.59 23.21
C ARG A 11 21.05 -1.50 22.34
N SER A 12 20.63 -0.98 21.20
CA SER A 12 20.11 -1.79 20.09
C SER A 12 21.15 -1.77 18.97
N PRO A 13 21.62 -2.92 18.50
CA PRO A 13 22.53 -2.99 17.36
C PRO A 13 21.75 -2.68 16.08
N CYS A 14 21.48 -1.39 15.81
CA CYS A 14 20.64 -0.94 14.68
C CYS A 14 21.08 -1.55 13.35
N VAL A 15 22.36 -1.49 13.03
CA VAL A 15 22.89 -2.01 11.75
C VAL A 15 22.53 -3.49 11.54
N ARG A 16 22.76 -4.33 12.56
CA ARG A 16 22.46 -5.76 12.46
C ARG A 16 20.97 -6.02 12.43
N ASN A 17 20.20 -5.41 13.32
CA ASN A 17 18.76 -5.58 13.35
C ASN A 17 18.11 -5.11 12.03
N ASN A 18 18.55 -3.95 11.50
CA ASN A 18 18.01 -3.44 10.25
C ASN A 18 18.35 -4.39 9.08
N ALA A 19 19.58 -4.92 9.02
CA ALA A 19 19.97 -5.90 8.00
C ALA A 19 19.13 -7.19 8.09
N ASP A 20 18.94 -7.72 9.31
CA ASP A 20 18.10 -8.90 9.53
C ASP A 20 16.63 -8.66 9.11
N HIS A 21 16.18 -7.39 9.13
CA HIS A 21 14.81 -6.97 8.75
C HIS A 21 14.68 -6.43 7.32
N ASN A 22 15.75 -6.43 6.52
CA ASN A 22 15.79 -5.80 5.18
C ASN A 22 15.36 -4.32 5.24
N THR A 23 15.93 -3.55 6.17
CA THR A 23 15.66 -2.13 6.39
C THR A 23 16.95 -1.30 6.54
N ASP A 24 18.09 -1.91 6.35
CA ASP A 24 19.42 -1.28 6.44
C ASP A 24 19.67 -0.26 5.31
N GLU A 25 19.05 -0.45 4.15
CA GLU A 25 19.05 0.52 3.06
C GLU A 25 18.32 1.82 3.42
N ILE A 26 17.32 1.76 4.32
CA ILE A 26 16.60 2.96 4.78
C ILE A 26 17.50 3.83 5.68
N THR A 27 18.14 3.23 6.67
CA THR A 27 19.03 3.93 7.60
C THR A 27 19.82 2.97 8.48
N THR A 28 21.03 3.38 8.89
CA THR A 28 21.82 2.69 9.91
C THR A 28 21.77 3.36 11.28
N ARG A 29 21.11 4.52 11.38
CA ARG A 29 21.10 5.36 12.59
C ARG A 29 19.86 5.15 13.47
N GLN A 30 18.76 4.70 12.89
CA GLN A 30 17.49 4.46 13.57
C GLN A 30 17.12 2.98 13.46
N LEU A 31 16.59 2.41 14.54
CA LEU A 31 16.09 1.06 14.55
C LEU A 31 14.74 1.00 13.80
N ILE A 32 14.73 0.26 12.68
CA ILE A 32 13.54 0.01 11.88
C ILE A 32 13.35 -1.50 11.77
N VAL A 33 12.25 -2.00 12.28
CA VAL A 33 11.98 -3.44 12.34
C VAL A 33 10.66 -3.79 11.66
N ARG A 34 10.59 -4.99 11.15
CA ARG A 34 9.34 -5.54 10.60
C ARG A 34 8.63 -6.36 11.66
N ARG A 35 7.32 -6.20 11.78
CA ARG A 35 6.49 -6.87 12.77
C ARG A 35 6.49 -8.40 12.58
N GLY A 36 6.23 -9.15 13.64
CA GLY A 36 6.26 -10.60 13.61
C GLY A 36 7.66 -11.23 13.52
N GLN A 37 8.73 -10.40 13.48
CA GLN A 37 10.12 -10.86 13.39
C GLN A 37 10.92 -10.35 14.58
N PRO A 38 11.75 -11.19 15.24
CA PRO A 38 12.52 -10.78 16.40
C PRO A 38 13.69 -9.86 16.05
N PHE A 39 13.97 -8.90 16.95
CA PHE A 39 15.16 -8.06 16.94
C PHE A 39 15.84 -8.06 18.30
N LEU A 40 17.10 -7.69 18.34
CA LEU A 40 17.92 -7.75 19.56
C LEU A 40 18.01 -6.41 20.26
N ILE A 41 17.92 -6.46 21.58
CA ILE A 41 18.30 -5.36 22.46
C ILE A 41 19.26 -5.86 23.56
N THR A 42 20.20 -5.04 23.97
CA THR A 42 21.10 -5.35 25.08
C THR A 42 20.93 -4.31 26.18
N VAL A 43 20.73 -4.77 27.40
CA VAL A 43 20.63 -3.95 28.62
C VAL A 43 21.85 -4.24 29.47
N GLU A 44 22.64 -3.20 29.79
CA GLU A 44 23.79 -3.28 30.69
C GLU A 44 23.36 -2.84 32.08
N MET A 45 23.57 -3.67 33.06
CA MET A 45 23.17 -3.47 34.45
C MET A 45 24.40 -3.25 35.35
N SER A 46 24.24 -2.55 36.46
CA SER A 46 25.29 -2.35 37.44
C SER A 46 25.56 -3.55 38.35
N PHE A 47 24.93 -4.68 38.09
CA PHE A 47 24.95 -5.90 38.90
C PHE A 47 24.79 -7.15 38.06
N ALA A 48 25.22 -8.32 38.57
CA ALA A 48 24.98 -9.61 37.91
C ALA A 48 23.47 -9.90 37.88
N PHE A 49 22.96 -10.22 36.70
CA PHE A 49 21.54 -10.53 36.52
C PHE A 49 21.24 -11.96 36.97
N GLN A 50 20.29 -12.09 37.89
CA GLN A 50 19.89 -13.38 38.44
C GLN A 50 18.67 -13.94 37.70
N PRO A 51 18.47 -15.26 37.67
CA PRO A 51 17.25 -15.86 37.11
C PRO A 51 15.94 -15.36 37.74
N SER A 52 16.03 -14.82 38.98
CA SER A 52 14.90 -14.20 39.71
C SER A 52 14.59 -12.78 39.27
N ASP A 53 15.53 -12.09 38.63
CA ASP A 53 15.33 -10.70 38.22
C ASP A 53 14.35 -10.55 37.08
N VAL A 54 13.52 -9.51 37.10
CA VAL A 54 12.53 -9.21 36.10
C VAL A 54 12.86 -7.89 35.43
N LEU A 55 12.94 -7.95 34.09
CA LEU A 55 12.95 -6.77 33.22
C LEU A 55 11.57 -6.63 32.62
N LYS A 56 10.91 -5.53 32.90
CA LYS A 56 9.61 -5.18 32.34
C LYS A 56 9.80 -4.20 31.21
N PHE A 57 9.20 -4.49 30.07
CA PHE A 57 9.22 -3.67 28.87
C PHE A 57 7.84 -3.10 28.58
N THR A 58 7.81 -1.86 28.10
CA THR A 58 6.59 -1.23 27.60
C THR A 58 6.91 -0.61 26.25
N VAL A 59 6.13 -0.96 25.22
CA VAL A 59 6.14 -0.33 23.91
C VAL A 59 4.86 0.46 23.70
N GLU A 60 4.99 1.66 23.16
CA GLU A 60 3.88 2.60 23.01
C GLU A 60 3.97 3.32 21.67
N THR A 61 2.81 3.48 20.98
CA THR A 61 2.66 4.30 19.77
C THR A 61 1.39 5.14 19.85
N GLY A 62 1.35 6.26 19.13
CA GLY A 62 0.23 7.20 19.17
C GLY A 62 0.25 8.15 20.36
N ARG A 63 -0.79 8.97 20.47
CA ARG A 63 -0.90 10.04 21.47
C ARG A 63 -1.40 9.52 22.83
N PHE A 64 -2.37 8.62 22.83
CA PHE A 64 -2.93 7.98 24.02
C PHE A 64 -2.90 6.46 23.89
N PRO A 65 -1.71 5.84 24.12
CA PRO A 65 -1.51 4.41 23.90
C PRO A 65 -2.39 3.53 24.81
N SER A 66 -3.02 2.49 24.24
CA SER A 66 -3.92 1.59 24.93
C SER A 66 -3.69 0.14 24.52
N GLU A 67 -3.71 -0.78 25.50
CA GLU A 67 -3.60 -2.23 25.24
C GLU A 67 -4.80 -2.77 24.47
N SER A 68 -5.99 -2.28 24.77
CA SER A 68 -7.23 -2.71 24.06
C SER A 68 -7.26 -2.28 22.59
N LYS A 69 -6.56 -1.19 22.22
CA LYS A 69 -6.39 -0.71 20.84
C LYS A 69 -5.14 -1.28 20.17
N GLY A 70 -4.28 -2.03 20.89
CA GLY A 70 -3.02 -2.58 20.36
C GLY A 70 -1.92 -1.54 20.15
N THR A 71 -2.07 -0.32 20.68
CA THR A 71 -1.10 0.76 20.58
C THR A 71 -0.14 0.82 21.77
N ARG A 72 -0.36 -0.04 22.78
CA ARG A 72 0.51 -0.29 23.92
C ARG A 72 0.63 -1.79 24.17
N SER A 73 1.83 -2.26 24.50
CA SER A 73 2.04 -3.63 24.98
C SER A 73 3.05 -3.64 26.11
N THR A 74 2.75 -4.41 27.15
CA THR A 74 3.63 -4.61 28.32
C THR A 74 4.02 -6.09 28.39
N PHE A 75 5.32 -6.37 28.49
CA PHE A 75 5.87 -7.71 28.51
C PHE A 75 7.15 -7.79 29.35
N SER A 76 7.64 -8.99 29.64
CA SER A 76 8.85 -9.19 30.45
C SER A 76 9.68 -10.34 29.91
N ASN A 77 10.92 -10.46 30.38
CA ASN A 77 11.79 -11.62 30.14
C ASN A 77 11.20 -12.95 30.65
N ARG A 78 10.09 -12.93 31.40
CA ARG A 78 9.38 -14.10 31.91
C ARG A 78 8.04 -14.38 31.23
N GLY A 79 7.67 -13.58 30.25
CA GLY A 79 6.42 -13.72 29.50
C GLY A 79 5.58 -12.45 29.47
N HIS A 80 4.33 -12.61 29.04
CA HIS A 80 3.41 -11.49 28.85
C HIS A 80 2.88 -10.99 30.20
N ILE A 81 2.70 -9.66 30.29
CA ILE A 81 2.05 -8.97 31.42
C ILE A 81 0.75 -8.34 30.90
N SER A 82 0.17 -8.85 29.83
CA SER A 82 -1.02 -8.29 29.23
C SER A 82 -2.30 -8.65 29.98
N THR A 83 -3.25 -7.75 30.01
CA THR A 83 -4.61 -7.97 30.54
C THR A 83 -5.50 -8.69 29.55
N ALA A 84 -6.60 -9.28 30.02
CA ALA A 84 -7.59 -9.87 29.14
C ALA A 84 -8.13 -8.82 28.15
N GLY A 85 -8.10 -9.12 26.83
CA GLY A 85 -8.51 -8.22 25.77
C GLY A 85 -7.40 -7.36 25.16
N SER A 86 -6.14 -7.50 25.62
CA SER A 86 -4.99 -6.82 24.96
C SER A 86 -4.82 -7.32 23.52
N LYS A 87 -4.57 -6.37 22.62
CA LYS A 87 -4.24 -6.61 21.19
C LYS A 87 -2.76 -6.32 20.95
N ALA A 88 -2.23 -6.80 19.83
CA ALA A 88 -0.85 -6.56 19.40
C ALA A 88 0.16 -6.83 20.52
N VAL A 89 0.09 -8.02 21.11
CA VAL A 89 0.91 -8.40 22.28
C VAL A 89 2.33 -8.74 21.83
N TRP A 90 3.30 -7.96 22.30
CA TRP A 90 4.72 -8.20 22.07
C TRP A 90 5.27 -9.23 23.05
N SER A 91 6.39 -9.84 22.69
CA SER A 91 7.08 -10.79 23.53
C SER A 91 8.59 -10.57 23.54
N CYS A 92 9.25 -11.07 24.57
CA CYS A 92 10.70 -11.17 24.56
C CYS A 92 11.17 -12.47 25.23
N ARG A 93 12.38 -12.88 24.87
CA ARG A 93 13.10 -14.00 25.49
C ARG A 93 14.56 -13.63 25.69
N LEU A 94 15.17 -14.25 26.70
CA LEU A 94 16.60 -14.11 26.91
C LEU A 94 17.35 -14.75 25.73
N ASP A 95 18.37 -14.09 25.23
CA ASP A 95 19.22 -14.56 24.15
C ASP A 95 20.54 -15.14 24.73
N ASP A 96 21.07 -16.18 24.08
CA ASP A 96 22.27 -16.90 24.52
C ASP A 96 23.54 -16.04 24.50
N ARG A 97 23.50 -14.87 23.86
CA ARG A 97 24.60 -13.87 23.86
C ARG A 97 24.70 -13.07 25.16
N SER A 98 23.84 -13.33 26.13
CA SER A 98 23.88 -12.66 27.43
C SER A 98 25.08 -13.09 28.27
N ASP A 99 25.74 -12.12 28.92
CA ASP A 99 26.70 -12.37 29.99
C ASP A 99 26.09 -11.90 31.33
N LEU A 100 25.30 -12.79 31.91
CA LEU A 100 24.50 -12.46 33.09
C LEU A 100 25.39 -12.13 34.31
N GLN A 101 26.59 -12.73 34.40
CA GLN A 101 27.53 -12.47 35.48
C GLN A 101 28.08 -11.04 35.42
N ARG A 102 28.24 -10.51 34.21
CA ARG A 102 28.67 -9.12 34.00
C ARG A 102 27.50 -8.14 33.94
N GLY A 103 26.27 -8.61 34.12
CA GLY A 103 25.08 -7.78 34.02
C GLY A 103 24.73 -7.37 32.56
N ILE A 104 25.24 -8.08 31.55
CA ILE A 104 24.93 -7.85 30.14
C ILE A 104 23.80 -8.78 29.74
N VAL A 105 22.60 -8.23 29.59
CA VAL A 105 21.38 -8.98 29.26
C VAL A 105 20.97 -8.66 27.83
N THR A 106 21.14 -9.63 26.94
CA THR A 106 20.67 -9.55 25.56
C THR A 106 19.33 -10.25 25.44
N LEU A 107 18.38 -9.59 24.81
CA LEU A 107 17.00 -10.05 24.65
C LEU A 107 16.61 -10.04 23.17
N SER A 108 15.93 -11.08 22.75
CA SER A 108 15.23 -11.18 21.47
C SER A 108 13.80 -10.71 21.69
N VAL A 109 13.46 -9.55 21.15
CA VAL A 109 12.13 -8.91 21.26
C VAL A 109 11.37 -9.11 19.96
N THR A 110 10.13 -9.59 20.03
CA THR A 110 9.29 -9.85 18.86
C THR A 110 8.05 -8.95 18.87
N PRO A 111 7.93 -8.02 17.91
CA PRO A 111 6.70 -7.27 17.71
C PRO A 111 5.56 -8.19 17.31
N ALA A 112 4.35 -7.91 17.76
CA ALA A 112 3.17 -8.66 17.32
C ALA A 112 2.95 -8.53 15.80
N VAL A 113 2.44 -9.57 15.16
CA VAL A 113 2.16 -9.56 13.70
C VAL A 113 1.04 -8.59 13.31
N ASP A 114 0.20 -8.22 14.26
CA ASP A 114 -0.89 -7.25 14.15
C ASP A 114 -0.54 -5.89 14.79
N ALA A 115 0.75 -5.64 15.09
CA ALA A 115 1.17 -4.34 15.61
C ALA A 115 0.92 -3.24 14.57
N PRO A 116 0.33 -2.09 14.95
CA PRO A 116 0.21 -0.93 14.08
C PRO A 116 1.56 -0.48 13.53
N VAL A 117 1.63 -0.13 12.24
CA VAL A 117 2.87 0.45 11.67
C VAL A 117 3.03 1.89 12.11
N GLY A 118 4.27 2.28 12.41
CA GLY A 118 4.54 3.64 12.89
C GLY A 118 5.75 3.73 13.82
N ARG A 119 5.88 4.88 14.48
CA ARG A 119 6.95 5.15 15.42
C ARG A 119 6.54 4.72 16.83
N TYR A 120 7.41 3.97 17.49
CA TYR A 120 7.21 3.47 18.85
C TYR A 120 8.25 4.01 19.81
N ALA A 121 7.85 4.14 21.08
CA ALA A 121 8.75 4.32 22.21
C ALA A 121 8.85 3.02 23.01
N LEU A 122 10.07 2.48 23.14
CA LEU A 122 10.37 1.30 23.95
C LEU A 122 11.02 1.73 25.25
N SER A 123 10.44 1.40 26.38
CA SER A 123 11.01 1.60 27.71
C SER A 123 11.27 0.29 28.42
N VAL A 124 12.26 0.25 29.27
CA VAL A 124 12.57 -0.88 30.15
C VAL A 124 12.57 -0.43 31.60
N GLU A 125 12.00 -1.23 32.48
CA GLU A 125 11.87 -1.00 33.91
C GLU A 125 12.48 -2.15 34.71
N THR A 126 13.14 -1.83 35.81
CA THR A 126 13.55 -2.77 36.86
C THR A 126 12.82 -2.40 38.15
N GLU A 127 12.93 -3.23 39.18
CA GLU A 127 12.39 -2.93 40.51
C GLU A 127 12.90 -1.58 41.07
N SER A 128 14.08 -1.11 40.62
CA SER A 128 14.72 0.13 41.09
C SER A 128 14.37 1.37 40.22
N GLY A 129 13.57 1.24 39.18
CA GLY A 129 13.12 2.37 38.37
C GLY A 129 13.15 2.17 36.86
N ARG A 130 12.67 3.18 36.14
CA ARG A 130 12.52 3.22 34.68
C ARG A 130 13.80 3.69 34.01
N ALA A 131 14.27 2.94 33.01
CA ALA A 131 15.35 3.39 32.14
C ALA A 131 14.84 4.26 30.98
N ALA A 132 15.78 4.87 30.26
CA ALA A 132 15.50 5.76 29.13
C ALA A 132 14.66 5.08 28.04
N LYS A 133 13.78 5.86 27.42
CA LYS A 133 13.02 5.47 26.22
C LYS A 133 13.92 5.44 24.99
N GLU A 134 13.74 4.47 24.13
CA GLU A 134 14.34 4.38 22.81
C GLU A 134 13.24 4.41 21.74
N SER A 135 13.51 5.09 20.63
CA SER A 135 12.58 5.17 19.52
C SER A 135 12.92 4.10 18.49
N LEU A 136 11.89 3.43 17.96
CA LEU A 136 12.00 2.52 16.83
C LEU A 136 10.82 2.71 15.88
N VAL A 137 10.98 2.27 14.63
CA VAL A 137 9.90 2.24 13.64
C VAL A 137 9.52 0.79 13.39
N VAL A 138 8.22 0.53 13.30
CA VAL A 138 7.65 -0.79 12.98
C VAL A 138 6.97 -0.71 11.62
N LEU A 139 7.31 -1.64 10.72
CA LEU A 139 6.75 -1.76 9.37
C LEU A 139 6.04 -3.09 9.19
N PHE A 140 5.22 -3.21 8.15
CA PHE A 140 4.68 -4.49 7.67
C PHE A 140 5.80 -5.45 7.27
N ASN A 141 5.51 -6.76 7.31
CA ASN A 141 6.49 -7.79 7.06
C ASN A 141 6.07 -8.76 5.95
N PRO A 142 6.44 -8.51 4.69
CA PRO A 142 6.13 -9.43 3.59
C PRO A 142 6.91 -10.76 3.64
N TRP A 143 7.87 -10.91 4.57
CA TRP A 143 8.57 -12.18 4.84
C TRP A 143 7.89 -13.03 5.93
N CYS A 144 7.00 -12.45 6.76
CA CYS A 144 6.32 -13.13 7.84
C CYS A 144 5.01 -13.77 7.37
N ARG A 145 4.87 -15.10 7.45
CA ARG A 145 3.68 -15.85 6.99
C ARG A 145 2.37 -15.40 7.62
N ASP A 146 2.45 -14.95 8.86
CA ASP A 146 1.29 -14.54 9.63
C ASP A 146 0.86 -13.10 9.35
N ASP A 147 1.73 -12.30 8.72
CA ASP A 147 1.37 -10.94 8.31
C ASP A 147 0.37 -10.95 7.13
N MET A 148 -0.52 -9.98 7.10
CA MET A 148 -1.50 -9.82 6.02
C MET A 148 -0.85 -9.50 4.66
N VAL A 149 0.39 -9.00 4.66
CA VAL A 149 1.13 -8.66 3.42
C VAL A 149 2.14 -9.73 3.01
N PHE A 150 2.09 -10.92 3.62
CA PHE A 150 3.01 -12.01 3.29
C PHE A 150 3.00 -12.35 1.81
N LEU A 151 4.15 -12.25 1.16
CA LEU A 151 4.37 -12.60 -0.25
C LEU A 151 5.33 -13.79 -0.31
N PRO A 152 4.90 -14.99 -0.80
CA PRO A 152 5.69 -16.22 -0.67
C PRO A 152 7.00 -16.24 -1.46
N ASP A 153 7.03 -15.61 -2.64
CA ASP A 153 8.18 -15.64 -3.54
C ASP A 153 9.21 -14.56 -3.20
N GLU A 154 10.49 -14.96 -3.05
CA GLU A 154 11.57 -14.05 -2.70
C GLU A 154 11.91 -13.07 -3.85
N LYS A 155 11.79 -13.51 -5.10
CA LYS A 155 12.07 -12.63 -6.25
C LYS A 155 11.01 -11.54 -6.34
N GLU A 156 9.76 -11.90 -6.05
CA GLU A 156 8.67 -10.92 -6.00
C GLU A 156 8.82 -9.95 -4.83
N ARG A 157 9.27 -10.41 -3.65
CA ARG A 157 9.59 -9.50 -2.53
C ARG A 157 10.71 -8.53 -2.91
N ARG A 158 11.77 -9.02 -3.56
CA ARG A 158 12.86 -8.18 -4.06
C ARG A 158 12.36 -7.15 -5.05
N GLU A 159 11.51 -7.55 -5.99
CA GLU A 159 10.98 -6.65 -7.01
C GLU A 159 9.96 -5.65 -6.44
N TYR A 160 8.99 -6.13 -5.67
CA TYR A 160 7.82 -5.31 -5.31
C TYR A 160 7.92 -4.60 -3.95
N VAL A 161 8.98 -4.85 -3.18
CA VAL A 161 9.25 -4.16 -1.91
C VAL A 161 10.59 -3.47 -1.91
N MET A 162 11.66 -4.16 -2.38
CA MET A 162 13.03 -3.69 -2.23
C MET A 162 13.56 -2.91 -3.43
N ASN A 163 13.03 -3.14 -4.63
CA ASN A 163 13.49 -2.43 -5.82
C ASN A 163 13.06 -0.96 -5.79
N GLU A 164 14.03 -0.04 -5.90
CA GLU A 164 13.80 1.40 -5.89
C GLU A 164 13.56 2.01 -7.27
N GLN A 165 13.64 1.20 -8.31
CA GLN A 165 13.45 1.64 -9.68
C GLN A 165 12.38 0.80 -10.37
N GLY A 166 11.79 1.36 -11.40
CA GLY A 166 10.81 0.67 -12.23
C GLY A 166 10.58 1.35 -13.56
N ILE A 167 9.66 0.80 -14.32
CA ILE A 167 9.26 1.34 -15.61
C ILE A 167 7.77 1.66 -15.57
N VAL A 168 7.41 2.85 -16.03
CA VAL A 168 6.04 3.27 -16.24
C VAL A 168 5.76 3.26 -17.74
N TYR A 169 4.75 2.52 -18.14
CA TYR A 169 4.33 2.45 -19.54
C TYR A 169 3.21 3.46 -19.82
N LYS A 170 3.30 4.13 -20.99
CA LYS A 170 2.37 5.18 -21.44
C LYS A 170 2.14 5.05 -22.94
N GLY A 171 1.29 5.90 -23.52
CA GLY A 171 1.06 5.97 -24.97
C GLY A 171 -0.24 5.31 -25.39
N THR A 172 -0.18 4.42 -26.35
CA THR A 172 -1.35 3.67 -26.84
C THR A 172 -1.01 2.18 -26.92
N ALA A 173 -2.02 1.32 -27.04
CA ALA A 173 -1.83 -0.12 -27.24
C ALA A 173 -0.90 -0.47 -28.41
N HIS A 174 -0.86 0.40 -29.45
CA HIS A 174 -0.04 0.20 -30.65
C HIS A 174 1.31 0.95 -30.61
N TYR A 175 1.47 1.91 -29.72
CA TYR A 175 2.70 2.68 -29.57
C TYR A 175 2.98 2.93 -28.08
N ILE A 176 3.70 1.98 -27.48
CA ILE A 176 4.01 2.00 -26.05
C ILE A 176 5.31 2.79 -25.82
N ILE A 177 5.27 3.76 -24.93
CA ILE A 177 6.41 4.52 -24.44
C ILE A 177 6.72 4.01 -23.04
N SER A 178 8.00 3.79 -22.75
CA SER A 178 8.47 3.36 -21.44
C SER A 178 9.36 4.44 -20.83
N ASP A 179 9.00 4.90 -19.63
CA ASP A 179 9.81 5.84 -18.86
C ASP A 179 10.35 5.16 -17.60
N VAL A 180 11.65 5.30 -17.34
CA VAL A 180 12.25 4.87 -16.08
C VAL A 180 11.74 5.77 -14.97
N TRP A 181 11.35 5.16 -13.85
CA TRP A 181 10.89 5.86 -12.65
C TRP A 181 11.68 5.43 -11.43
N GLU A 182 12.16 6.40 -10.67
CA GLU A 182 12.79 6.20 -9.39
C GLU A 182 11.73 6.26 -8.28
N PHE A 183 11.47 5.12 -7.64
CA PHE A 183 10.59 5.07 -6.47
C PHE A 183 11.30 5.64 -5.25
N GLY A 184 12.57 5.27 -5.02
CA GLY A 184 13.45 5.82 -4.00
C GLY A 184 12.89 5.73 -2.58
N GLN A 185 12.21 4.62 -2.25
CA GLN A 185 11.54 4.44 -0.95
C GLN A 185 12.53 4.37 0.23
N PHE A 186 13.81 4.19 -0.02
CA PHE A 186 14.85 4.10 1.01
C PHE A 186 15.73 5.35 1.10
N GLU A 187 15.45 6.36 0.29
CA GLU A 187 16.16 7.62 0.31
C GLU A 187 16.03 8.36 1.64
N GLU A 188 16.96 9.29 1.89
CA GLU A 188 16.99 10.09 3.12
C GLU A 188 15.66 10.82 3.33
N GLU A 189 15.23 10.93 4.59
CA GLU A 189 13.97 11.53 5.03
C GLU A 189 12.68 10.71 4.74
N MET A 190 12.72 9.63 3.92
CA MET A 190 11.51 8.88 3.58
C MET A 190 10.79 8.33 4.82
N VAL A 191 11.52 7.99 5.89
CA VAL A 191 10.92 7.58 7.17
C VAL A 191 9.98 8.65 7.70
N ASP A 192 10.48 9.89 7.80
CA ASP A 192 9.72 11.00 8.37
C ASP A 192 8.60 11.46 7.42
N ILE A 193 8.87 11.46 6.11
CA ILE A 193 7.89 11.80 5.06
C ILE A 193 6.71 10.82 5.07
N CYS A 194 6.97 9.52 5.00
CA CYS A 194 5.92 8.51 4.94
C CYS A 194 5.10 8.44 6.23
N LEU A 195 5.74 8.55 7.40
CA LEU A 195 5.03 8.65 8.67
C LEU A 195 4.20 9.94 8.76
N ARG A 196 4.76 11.06 8.30
CA ARG A 196 4.05 12.34 8.26
C ARG A 196 2.81 12.28 7.38
N LEU A 197 2.86 11.57 6.24
CA LEU A 197 1.71 11.38 5.35
C LEU A 197 0.55 10.71 6.10
N LEU A 198 0.83 9.72 6.94
CA LEU A 198 -0.21 9.10 7.78
C LEU A 198 -0.71 10.06 8.88
N ASP A 199 0.15 10.95 9.43
CA ASP A 199 -0.21 11.82 10.55
C ASP A 199 -0.94 13.11 10.13
N VAL A 200 -0.95 13.45 8.84
CA VAL A 200 -1.69 14.62 8.34
C VAL A 200 -3.02 14.26 7.68
N ASN A 201 -3.38 12.99 7.60
CA ASN A 201 -4.66 12.61 7.01
C ASN A 201 -5.85 13.09 7.86
N PRO A 202 -7.00 13.38 7.24
CA PRO A 202 -8.17 13.91 7.94
C PRO A 202 -8.71 12.98 9.04
N LYS A 203 -8.54 11.66 8.92
CA LYS A 203 -8.97 10.71 9.96
C LYS A 203 -8.11 10.82 11.20
N TYR A 204 -6.77 10.90 11.03
CA TYR A 204 -5.85 11.14 12.14
C TYR A 204 -6.12 12.49 12.81
N GLN A 205 -6.39 13.55 12.05
CA GLN A 205 -6.70 14.86 12.61
C GLN A 205 -7.99 14.84 13.45
N LYS A 206 -8.96 14.01 13.05
CA LYS A 206 -10.24 13.86 13.76
C LYS A 206 -10.14 12.97 15.00
N ASP A 207 -9.49 11.81 14.87
CA ASP A 207 -9.30 10.82 15.94
C ASP A 207 -7.96 10.11 15.78
N PRO A 208 -6.88 10.68 16.38
CA PRO A 208 -5.54 10.12 16.28
C PRO A 208 -5.42 8.69 16.82
N ASP A 209 -6.17 8.36 17.86
CA ASP A 209 -6.03 7.09 18.55
C ASP A 209 -6.66 5.94 17.74
N ASP A 210 -7.82 6.17 17.14
CA ASP A 210 -8.46 5.19 16.27
C ASP A 210 -7.70 5.05 14.95
N ASP A 211 -7.16 6.14 14.39
CA ASP A 211 -6.31 6.09 13.21
C ASP A 211 -5.05 5.24 13.45
N VAL A 212 -4.30 5.53 14.53
CA VAL A 212 -3.08 4.78 14.85
C VAL A 212 -3.40 3.30 15.11
N ALA A 213 -4.46 2.99 15.83
CA ALA A 213 -4.89 1.60 16.04
C ALA A 213 -5.22 0.88 14.72
N ALA A 214 -5.86 1.57 13.77
CA ALA A 214 -6.22 1.02 12.47
C ALA A 214 -5.00 0.76 11.56
N ARG A 215 -3.83 1.36 11.84
CA ARG A 215 -2.59 1.16 11.08
C ARG A 215 -2.03 -0.28 11.19
N CYS A 216 -2.63 -1.15 11.98
CA CYS A 216 -2.35 -2.58 11.97
C CYS A 216 -2.82 -3.27 10.68
N ASN A 217 -3.76 -2.65 9.95
CA ASN A 217 -4.43 -3.21 8.80
C ASN A 217 -3.92 -2.60 7.47
N PRO A 218 -3.28 -3.38 6.57
CA PRO A 218 -2.78 -2.87 5.29
C PRO A 218 -3.90 -2.37 4.37
N ILE A 219 -5.13 -2.90 4.50
CA ILE A 219 -6.31 -2.40 3.76
C ILE A 219 -6.59 -0.95 4.16
N TYR A 220 -6.54 -0.66 5.46
CA TYR A 220 -6.73 0.70 5.96
C TYR A 220 -5.60 1.63 5.51
N VAL A 221 -4.35 1.22 5.72
CA VAL A 221 -3.17 2.02 5.38
C VAL A 221 -3.11 2.33 3.89
N SER A 222 -3.36 1.36 3.01
CA SER A 222 -3.37 1.57 1.57
C SER A 222 -4.46 2.55 1.12
N ARG A 223 -5.65 2.53 1.75
CA ARG A 223 -6.71 3.52 1.49
C ARG A 223 -6.32 4.93 1.93
N VAL A 224 -5.68 5.06 3.10
CA VAL A 224 -5.15 6.36 3.56
C VAL A 224 -4.11 6.89 2.59
N ILE A 225 -3.16 6.05 2.15
CA ILE A 225 -2.14 6.45 1.18
C ILE A 225 -2.81 6.88 -0.14
N SER A 226 -3.75 6.10 -0.68
CA SER A 226 -4.49 6.44 -1.90
C SER A 226 -5.18 7.81 -1.79
N ALA A 227 -5.79 8.09 -0.64
CA ALA A 227 -6.43 9.38 -0.39
C ALA A 227 -5.42 10.53 -0.27
N MET A 228 -4.25 10.29 0.34
CA MET A 228 -3.27 11.33 0.67
C MET A 228 -2.27 11.62 -0.45
N VAL A 229 -2.09 10.73 -1.42
CA VAL A 229 -1.19 10.99 -2.56
C VAL A 229 -1.69 12.16 -3.42
N ARG A 230 -2.93 12.56 -3.32
CA ARG A 230 -3.53 13.67 -4.07
C ARG A 230 -4.16 14.72 -3.16
N LEU A 231 -4.23 15.96 -3.66
CA LEU A 231 -4.96 17.07 -3.04
C LEU A 231 -6.47 16.94 -3.32
N ASN A 232 -7.30 17.01 -2.28
CA ASN A 232 -8.75 17.12 -2.43
C ASN A 232 -9.17 18.59 -2.39
N CYS A 233 -9.27 19.22 -3.54
CA CYS A 233 -9.55 20.65 -3.69
C CYS A 233 -10.84 21.17 -3.01
N LEU A 234 -11.62 20.27 -2.39
CA LEU A 234 -12.89 20.62 -1.73
C LEU A 234 -12.78 20.84 -0.22
N LEU A 235 -11.63 20.53 0.37
CA LEU A 235 -11.36 20.74 1.79
C LEU A 235 -10.24 21.75 1.93
N ASN A 236 -10.48 22.86 2.58
CA ASN A 236 -9.51 23.95 2.76
C ASN A 236 -8.23 23.55 3.53
N ASP A 237 -8.25 22.41 4.21
CA ASP A 237 -7.15 21.88 5.05
C ASP A 237 -6.57 20.55 4.53
N ASP A 238 -6.83 20.20 3.28
CA ASP A 238 -6.31 18.96 2.70
C ASP A 238 -4.81 19.09 2.40
N ARG A 239 -4.01 18.26 3.06
CA ARG A 239 -2.55 18.19 2.95
C ARG A 239 -2.08 17.09 2.00
N GLY A 240 -2.85 16.79 0.97
CA GLY A 240 -2.49 15.82 -0.06
C GLY A 240 -1.20 16.18 -0.79
N VAL A 241 -0.52 15.16 -1.33
CA VAL A 241 0.84 15.32 -1.90
C VAL A 241 0.83 16.05 -3.24
N LEU A 242 -0.10 15.71 -4.15
CA LEU A 242 -0.08 16.16 -5.54
C LEU A 242 -1.41 16.80 -5.97
N THR A 243 -1.30 17.89 -6.74
CA THR A 243 -2.42 18.47 -7.49
C THR A 243 -2.46 17.89 -8.89
N GLY A 244 -3.62 17.36 -9.30
CA GLY A 244 -3.84 16.86 -10.66
C GLY A 244 -4.10 17.97 -11.68
N ARG A 245 -3.63 17.80 -12.93
CA ARG A 245 -3.93 18.71 -14.03
C ARG A 245 -3.87 18.01 -15.39
N TRP A 246 -4.89 18.26 -16.23
CA TRP A 246 -5.07 17.60 -17.54
C TRP A 246 -5.40 18.59 -18.69
N ASP A 247 -5.35 19.90 -18.43
CA ASP A 247 -5.70 20.97 -19.39
C ASP A 247 -4.48 21.55 -20.13
N ASP A 248 -3.34 20.85 -20.07
CA ASP A 248 -2.05 21.24 -20.68
C ASP A 248 -1.49 22.62 -20.23
N ASN A 249 -2.14 23.30 -19.28
CA ASN A 249 -1.64 24.52 -18.70
C ASN A 249 -0.93 24.23 -17.36
N TYR A 250 0.38 24.13 -17.41
CA TYR A 250 1.22 23.83 -16.23
C TYR A 250 1.89 25.09 -15.64
N GLN A 251 1.36 26.27 -15.90
CA GLN A 251 1.89 27.50 -15.33
C GLN A 251 1.81 27.47 -13.80
N GLY A 252 2.91 27.81 -13.13
CA GLY A 252 3.02 27.79 -11.67
C GLY A 252 3.32 26.42 -11.05
N GLY A 253 3.75 25.45 -11.88
CA GLY A 253 4.19 24.12 -11.44
C GLY A 253 5.06 23.42 -12.46
N THR A 254 5.30 22.15 -12.24
CA THR A 254 6.08 21.25 -13.10
C THR A 254 5.14 20.43 -13.98
N CYS A 255 5.39 20.39 -15.29
CA CYS A 255 4.65 19.53 -16.20
C CYS A 255 4.80 18.05 -15.77
N PRO A 256 3.71 17.27 -15.71
CA PRO A 256 3.74 15.87 -15.27
C PRO A 256 4.76 14.98 -16.00
N THR A 257 5.04 15.27 -17.28
CA THR A 257 6.00 14.54 -18.09
C THR A 257 7.47 14.79 -17.73
N ARG A 258 7.75 15.77 -16.88
CA ARG A 258 9.11 16.05 -16.39
C ARG A 258 9.47 15.29 -15.11
N TRP A 259 8.49 14.71 -14.44
CA TRP A 259 8.75 13.90 -13.27
C TRP A 259 9.27 12.52 -13.67
N ASN A 260 10.34 12.10 -13.03
CA ASN A 260 10.92 10.76 -13.14
C ASN A 260 11.27 10.13 -11.78
N SER A 261 10.94 10.82 -10.69
CA SER A 261 11.24 10.37 -9.33
C SER A 261 10.12 10.77 -8.36
N SER A 262 9.74 9.85 -7.50
CA SER A 262 8.83 10.09 -6.36
C SER A 262 9.52 10.88 -5.24
N VAL A 263 10.84 10.70 -5.07
CA VAL A 263 11.64 11.34 -4.02
C VAL A 263 11.51 12.85 -4.07
N THR A 264 11.77 13.44 -5.24
CA THR A 264 11.70 14.90 -5.43
C THR A 264 10.32 15.46 -5.08
N ILE A 265 9.25 14.75 -5.45
CA ILE A 265 7.88 15.16 -5.16
C ILE A 265 7.59 15.08 -3.65
N LEU A 266 7.94 13.97 -3.02
CA LEU A 266 7.68 13.73 -1.60
C LEU A 266 8.49 14.67 -0.70
N GLN A 267 9.77 14.90 -1.01
CA GLN A 267 10.63 15.86 -0.31
C GLN A 267 10.11 17.30 -0.48
N GLN A 268 9.72 17.69 -1.69
CA GLN A 268 9.14 19.01 -1.94
C GLN A 268 7.86 19.22 -1.13
N TRP A 269 6.98 18.22 -1.07
CA TRP A 269 5.77 18.26 -0.25
C TRP A 269 6.09 18.44 1.23
N TYR A 270 7.00 17.61 1.76
CA TYR A 270 7.37 17.61 3.16
C TYR A 270 8.02 18.93 3.59
N ASN A 271 9.00 19.42 2.81
CA ASN A 271 9.74 20.64 3.07
C ASN A 271 8.86 21.89 2.94
N ASN A 272 7.80 21.84 2.14
CA ASN A 272 6.80 22.91 2.01
C ASN A 272 5.63 22.76 3.02
N SER A 273 5.88 22.25 4.21
CA SER A 273 4.87 22.11 5.28
C SER A 273 3.63 21.31 4.85
N CYS A 274 3.82 20.27 4.06
CA CYS A 274 2.79 19.41 3.48
C CYS A 274 1.83 20.13 2.53
N MET A 275 2.29 21.17 1.84
CA MET A 275 1.54 21.80 0.74
C MET A 275 1.72 21.00 -0.55
N ALA A 276 0.62 20.82 -1.28
CA ALA A 276 0.59 19.99 -2.47
C ALA A 276 1.55 20.49 -3.57
N VAL A 277 2.26 19.54 -4.15
CA VAL A 277 3.15 19.76 -5.30
C VAL A 277 2.33 19.85 -6.58
N LYS A 278 2.71 20.70 -7.50
CA LYS A 278 2.03 20.94 -8.78
C LYS A 278 2.95 20.54 -9.93
N PHE A 279 2.55 19.66 -10.90
CA PHE A 279 1.28 18.98 -11.09
C PHE A 279 1.54 17.50 -11.31
N GLY A 280 0.50 16.62 -11.11
CA GLY A 280 0.53 15.20 -11.42
C GLY A 280 -0.54 14.77 -12.41
N GLN A 281 -0.34 13.62 -13.04
CA GLN A 281 -1.33 12.84 -13.80
C GLN A 281 -1.25 11.37 -13.34
N CYS A 282 -2.08 10.48 -13.89
CA CYS A 282 -2.28 9.15 -13.35
C CYS A 282 -0.99 8.38 -13.03
N TRP A 283 0.01 8.40 -13.92
CA TRP A 283 1.28 7.72 -13.68
C TRP A 283 2.11 8.32 -12.55
N VAL A 284 2.02 9.64 -12.35
CA VAL A 284 2.74 10.33 -11.26
C VAL A 284 2.10 9.97 -9.93
N PHE A 285 0.76 10.00 -9.83
CA PHE A 285 0.03 9.56 -8.64
C PHE A 285 0.32 8.11 -8.31
N ALA A 286 0.25 7.21 -9.30
CA ALA A 286 0.50 5.79 -9.12
C ALA A 286 1.94 5.53 -8.63
N ALA A 287 2.93 6.16 -9.23
CA ALA A 287 4.33 5.98 -8.87
C ALA A 287 4.65 6.49 -7.46
N VAL A 288 4.13 7.67 -7.06
CA VAL A 288 4.26 8.19 -5.69
C VAL A 288 3.58 7.27 -4.68
N MET A 289 2.39 6.75 -5.00
CA MET A 289 1.72 5.77 -4.15
C MET A 289 2.52 4.49 -4.00
N CYS A 290 3.10 3.98 -5.10
CA CYS A 290 3.94 2.79 -5.08
C CYS A 290 5.14 2.95 -4.13
N THR A 291 5.80 4.12 -4.15
CA THR A 291 6.89 4.45 -3.23
C THR A 291 6.48 4.34 -1.77
N VAL A 292 5.39 4.98 -1.40
CA VAL A 292 4.91 4.99 0.00
C VAL A 292 4.45 3.59 0.45
N MET A 293 3.79 2.83 -0.43
CA MET A 293 3.38 1.44 -0.16
C MET A 293 4.60 0.55 0.10
N ARG A 294 5.62 0.60 -0.78
CA ARG A 294 6.87 -0.16 -0.64
C ARG A 294 7.63 0.20 0.63
N PHE A 295 7.69 1.50 0.96
CA PHE A 295 8.29 1.96 2.23
C PHE A 295 7.65 1.27 3.43
N PHE A 296 6.33 1.23 3.52
CA PHE A 296 5.64 0.56 4.63
C PHE A 296 5.78 -0.96 4.61
N GLY A 297 6.31 -1.57 3.55
CA GLY A 297 6.47 -3.01 3.39
C GLY A 297 5.24 -3.69 2.79
N ILE A 298 4.34 -2.94 2.17
CA ILE A 298 3.24 -3.49 1.38
C ILE A 298 3.77 -3.71 -0.05
N PRO A 299 3.89 -4.97 -0.52
CA PRO A 299 4.35 -5.21 -1.89
C PRO A 299 3.47 -4.49 -2.90
N CYS A 300 4.07 -3.72 -3.81
CA CYS A 300 3.33 -2.83 -4.71
C CYS A 300 3.98 -2.76 -6.09
N ARG A 301 3.13 -2.72 -7.13
CA ARG A 301 3.53 -2.55 -8.52
C ARG A 301 2.67 -1.51 -9.22
N VAL A 302 3.26 -0.81 -10.18
CA VAL A 302 2.55 0.12 -11.07
C VAL A 302 2.02 -0.67 -12.26
N VAL A 303 0.77 -0.43 -12.64
CA VAL A 303 0.09 -1.11 -13.74
C VAL A 303 -0.47 -0.08 -14.71
N THR A 304 -0.24 -0.27 -16.00
CA THR A 304 -0.83 0.53 -17.07
C THR A 304 -1.88 -0.28 -17.80
N ASN A 305 -3.07 0.28 -17.92
CA ASN A 305 -4.16 -0.24 -18.76
C ASN A 305 -4.28 0.63 -20.02
N PHE A 306 -4.12 0.03 -21.19
CA PHE A 306 -4.32 0.70 -22.47
C PHE A 306 -5.78 0.59 -22.90
N ASP A 307 -6.25 1.58 -23.65
CA ASP A 307 -7.66 1.72 -24.05
C ASP A 307 -8.60 1.59 -22.84
N SER A 308 -8.28 2.37 -21.80
CA SER A 308 -8.93 2.29 -20.51
C SER A 308 -10.27 2.99 -20.51
N ALA A 309 -11.34 2.23 -20.42
CA ALA A 309 -12.69 2.76 -20.33
C ALA A 309 -12.93 3.50 -19.01
N HIS A 310 -13.62 4.62 -19.09
CA HIS A 310 -14.02 5.44 -17.97
C HIS A 310 -15.54 5.64 -17.96
N ASP A 311 -16.22 4.82 -17.17
CA ASP A 311 -17.68 4.86 -16.96
C ASP A 311 -18.01 5.90 -15.86
N GLU A 312 -18.62 7.03 -16.22
CA GLU A 312 -18.97 8.10 -15.31
C GLU A 312 -20.37 7.96 -14.68
N ASN A 313 -21.23 7.16 -15.30
CA ASN A 313 -22.63 7.03 -14.91
C ASN A 313 -22.96 5.73 -14.16
N ASN A 314 -22.00 4.83 -13.98
CA ASN A 314 -22.17 3.50 -13.35
C ASN A 314 -23.09 2.55 -14.13
N SER A 315 -23.13 2.71 -15.45
CA SER A 315 -23.98 1.86 -16.33
C SER A 315 -23.35 0.50 -16.62
N LEU A 316 -22.05 0.31 -16.39
CA LEU A 316 -21.21 -0.82 -16.80
C LEU A 316 -20.98 -0.88 -18.31
N THR A 317 -21.29 0.20 -19.01
CA THR A 317 -21.13 0.31 -20.47
C THR A 317 -20.41 1.62 -20.77
N ILE A 318 -19.79 1.69 -21.92
CA ILE A 318 -19.34 2.95 -22.48
C ILE A 318 -20.34 3.32 -23.56
N ASP A 319 -21.08 4.40 -23.35
CA ASP A 319 -22.10 4.86 -24.27
C ASP A 319 -21.47 5.78 -25.31
N GLU A 320 -21.58 5.40 -26.58
CA GLU A 320 -21.19 6.22 -27.70
C GLU A 320 -22.43 6.77 -28.41
N TYR A 321 -22.49 8.08 -28.53
CA TYR A 321 -23.60 8.78 -29.17
C TYR A 321 -23.23 9.16 -30.60
N PHE A 322 -24.12 8.91 -31.53
CA PHE A 322 -23.98 9.29 -32.94
C PHE A 322 -25.17 10.13 -33.34
N ASP A 323 -24.94 11.12 -34.21
CA ASP A 323 -26.00 11.92 -34.80
C ASP A 323 -26.75 11.13 -35.88
N GLU A 324 -27.77 11.77 -36.48
CA GLU A 324 -28.58 11.17 -37.54
C GLU A 324 -27.80 10.86 -38.83
N TYR A 325 -26.59 11.40 -38.97
CA TYR A 325 -25.70 11.14 -40.11
C TYR A 325 -24.64 10.09 -39.79
N GLY A 326 -24.67 9.51 -38.58
CA GLY A 326 -23.68 8.54 -38.12
C GLY A 326 -22.35 9.13 -37.72
N LEU A 327 -22.29 10.45 -37.49
CA LEU A 327 -21.10 11.10 -36.94
C LEU A 327 -21.12 11.00 -35.44
N LYS A 328 -19.97 10.62 -34.86
CA LYS A 328 -19.83 10.50 -33.41
C LYS A 328 -20.03 11.86 -32.74
N SER A 329 -21.03 11.94 -31.88
CA SER A 329 -21.29 13.12 -31.07
C SER A 329 -20.18 13.35 -30.06
N THR A 330 -19.88 14.61 -29.78
CA THR A 330 -19.03 15.01 -28.65
C THR A 330 -19.84 15.10 -27.34
N GLU A 331 -21.15 14.89 -27.39
CA GLU A 331 -22.02 14.82 -26.23
C GLU A 331 -21.87 13.45 -25.55
N GLY A 332 -21.44 13.46 -24.31
CA GLY A 332 -21.20 12.28 -23.48
C GLY A 332 -19.93 12.46 -22.66
N SER A 333 -20.02 12.13 -21.38
CA SER A 333 -18.90 12.28 -20.44
C SER A 333 -17.98 11.07 -20.46
N GLU A 334 -18.47 9.95 -20.98
CA GLU A 334 -17.76 8.67 -21.00
C GLU A 334 -16.68 8.65 -22.07
N ARG A 335 -15.51 8.21 -21.70
CA ARG A 335 -14.32 8.24 -22.57
C ARG A 335 -13.53 6.95 -22.45
N ILE A 336 -12.93 6.55 -23.55
CA ILE A 336 -11.85 5.57 -23.54
C ILE A 336 -10.53 6.36 -23.57
N TRP A 337 -9.75 6.22 -22.52
CA TRP A 337 -8.43 6.85 -22.43
C TRP A 337 -7.40 5.99 -23.13
N ASN A 338 -6.48 6.59 -23.83
CA ASN A 338 -5.39 5.88 -24.49
C ASN A 338 -4.63 4.99 -23.52
N PHE A 339 -4.45 5.46 -22.29
CA PHE A 339 -3.92 4.70 -21.17
C PHE A 339 -4.35 5.29 -19.84
N HIS A 340 -4.42 4.43 -18.83
CA HIS A 340 -4.57 4.82 -17.44
C HIS A 340 -3.62 4.02 -16.56
N VAL A 341 -3.11 4.65 -15.49
CA VAL A 341 -2.10 4.04 -14.62
C VAL A 341 -2.59 4.06 -13.17
N TRP A 342 -2.51 2.91 -12.51
CA TRP A 342 -2.82 2.73 -11.10
C TRP A 342 -1.77 1.86 -10.42
N VAL A 343 -1.98 1.49 -9.17
CA VAL A 343 -1.13 0.53 -8.46
C VAL A 343 -1.90 -0.72 -8.07
N GLU A 344 -1.17 -1.81 -7.91
CA GLU A 344 -1.67 -3.01 -7.26
C GLU A 344 -0.82 -3.31 -6.03
N GLY A 345 -1.48 -3.47 -4.88
CA GLY A 345 -0.86 -3.83 -3.61
C GLY A 345 -1.19 -5.27 -3.23
N TRP A 346 -0.21 -6.01 -2.72
CA TRP A 346 -0.40 -7.40 -2.30
C TRP A 346 -0.83 -7.48 -0.84
N MET A 347 -1.99 -8.10 -0.57
CA MET A 347 -2.47 -8.33 0.79
C MET A 347 -3.55 -9.40 0.88
N LYS A 348 -3.74 -9.97 2.09
CA LYS A 348 -4.88 -10.81 2.43
C LYS A 348 -6.15 -9.97 2.58
N ARG A 349 -7.32 -10.57 2.26
CA ARG A 349 -8.64 -9.90 2.28
C ARG A 349 -9.65 -10.64 3.17
N PRO A 350 -9.37 -10.75 4.48
CA PRO A 350 -10.31 -11.40 5.42
C PRO A 350 -11.64 -10.64 5.55
N ASP A 351 -11.65 -9.35 5.23
CA ASP A 351 -12.83 -8.47 5.25
C ASP A 351 -13.91 -8.85 4.22
N LEU A 352 -13.56 -9.60 3.19
CA LEU A 352 -14.49 -10.03 2.14
C LEU A 352 -15.23 -11.33 2.47
N ASN A 353 -14.89 -12.01 3.57
CA ASN A 353 -15.53 -13.26 4.04
C ASN A 353 -15.63 -14.37 2.97
N ARG A 354 -14.63 -14.46 2.07
CA ARG A 354 -14.54 -15.47 0.98
C ARG A 354 -13.36 -16.42 1.13
N GLY A 355 -12.89 -16.64 2.37
CA GLY A 355 -11.65 -17.34 2.64
C GLY A 355 -10.47 -16.60 2.01
N SER A 356 -9.53 -17.33 1.41
CA SER A 356 -8.37 -16.77 0.71
C SER A 356 -8.60 -16.51 -0.80
N LYS A 357 -9.84 -16.65 -1.29
CA LYS A 357 -10.15 -16.54 -2.74
C LYS A 357 -9.68 -15.21 -3.34
N TYR A 358 -9.79 -14.14 -2.59
CA TYR A 358 -9.48 -12.78 -3.04
C TYR A 358 -8.22 -12.20 -2.39
N ASP A 359 -7.43 -13.04 -1.70
CA ASP A 359 -6.09 -12.68 -1.28
C ASP A 359 -5.19 -12.47 -2.51
N GLY A 360 -4.20 -11.61 -2.39
CA GLY A 360 -3.26 -11.34 -3.46
C GLY A 360 -3.30 -9.89 -3.94
N TRP A 361 -3.11 -9.67 -5.23
CA TRP A 361 -3.06 -8.32 -5.81
C TRP A 361 -4.41 -7.60 -5.71
N GLN A 362 -4.34 -6.36 -5.24
CA GLN A 362 -5.49 -5.47 -5.03
C GLN A 362 -5.26 -4.18 -5.79
N VAL A 363 -6.17 -3.81 -6.67
CA VAL A 363 -6.14 -2.53 -7.38
C VAL A 363 -6.42 -1.38 -6.42
N LEU A 364 -5.62 -0.34 -6.53
CA LEU A 364 -5.77 0.93 -5.82
C LEU A 364 -5.45 2.06 -6.80
N ASP A 365 -6.38 2.99 -6.96
CA ASP A 365 -6.20 4.13 -7.86
C ASP A 365 -6.17 5.44 -7.08
N PRO A 366 -5.02 6.11 -6.99
CA PRO A 366 -4.89 7.41 -6.35
C PRO A 366 -5.29 8.59 -7.24
N THR A 367 -5.63 8.35 -8.52
CA THR A 367 -6.05 9.43 -9.43
C THR A 367 -7.39 10.00 -8.98
N PRO A 368 -7.57 11.35 -8.94
CA PRO A 368 -8.82 11.98 -8.50
C PRO A 368 -9.91 11.87 -9.55
N GLN A 369 -10.53 10.72 -9.69
CA GLN A 369 -11.64 10.47 -10.64
C GLN A 369 -12.97 10.33 -9.92
N GLU A 370 -13.03 9.40 -8.93
CA GLU A 370 -14.25 9.01 -8.28
C GLU A 370 -14.15 9.11 -6.77
N ARG A 371 -15.28 9.45 -6.14
CA ARG A 371 -15.39 9.49 -4.68
C ARG A 371 -15.89 8.18 -4.13
N SER A 372 -15.21 7.71 -3.06
CA SER A 372 -15.66 6.64 -2.20
C SER A 372 -15.84 7.16 -0.79
N GLU A 373 -17.02 7.01 -0.23
CA GLU A 373 -17.35 7.55 1.10
C GLU A 373 -17.05 9.07 1.23
N GLY A 374 -17.30 9.82 0.14
CA GLY A 374 -17.06 11.27 0.08
C GLY A 374 -15.62 11.71 -0.17
N VAL A 375 -14.68 10.75 -0.22
CA VAL A 375 -13.27 10.98 -0.48
C VAL A 375 -12.88 10.28 -1.78
N PHE A 376 -12.05 10.93 -2.59
CA PHE A 376 -11.53 10.23 -3.75
C PHE A 376 -10.47 9.22 -3.31
N CYS A 377 -10.75 7.99 -3.13
CA CYS A 377 -9.84 6.89 -2.86
C CYS A 377 -10.44 5.60 -3.39
N CYS A 378 -9.90 5.11 -4.49
CA CYS A 378 -10.38 3.87 -5.08
C CYS A 378 -9.59 2.67 -4.56
N GLY A 379 -10.28 1.59 -4.24
CA GLY A 379 -9.69 0.33 -3.77
C GLY A 379 -9.55 0.23 -2.26
N PRO A 380 -8.92 -0.86 -1.79
CA PRO A 380 -8.38 -1.98 -2.57
C PRO A 380 -9.48 -2.90 -3.14
N ALA A 381 -9.34 -3.28 -4.40
CA ALA A 381 -10.24 -4.20 -5.10
C ALA A 381 -9.45 -5.42 -5.62
N PRO A 382 -9.88 -6.67 -5.32
CA PRO A 382 -9.13 -7.84 -5.75
C PRO A 382 -9.04 -7.94 -7.27
N VAL A 383 -7.83 -8.09 -7.81
CA VAL A 383 -7.62 -8.32 -9.25
C VAL A 383 -8.37 -9.57 -9.71
N ALA A 384 -8.36 -10.64 -8.90
CA ALA A 384 -9.10 -11.86 -9.21
C ALA A 384 -10.62 -11.60 -9.38
N ALA A 385 -11.20 -10.79 -8.49
CA ALA A 385 -12.63 -10.45 -8.57
C ALA A 385 -12.97 -9.60 -9.79
N ILE A 386 -12.08 -8.69 -10.17
CA ILE A 386 -12.22 -7.88 -11.40
C ILE A 386 -12.20 -8.77 -12.62
N HIS A 387 -11.25 -9.71 -12.72
CA HIS A 387 -11.16 -10.67 -13.82
C HIS A 387 -12.36 -11.62 -13.90
N GLU A 388 -12.98 -11.95 -12.76
CA GLU A 388 -14.19 -12.77 -12.72
C GLU A 388 -15.48 -11.99 -12.99
N GLY A 389 -15.42 -10.66 -13.07
CA GLY A 389 -16.62 -9.81 -13.17
C GLY A 389 -17.53 -9.88 -11.94
N ALA A 390 -16.96 -10.11 -10.74
CA ALA A 390 -17.70 -10.23 -9.49
C ALA A 390 -18.22 -8.86 -9.02
N THR A 391 -19.42 -8.49 -9.41
CA THR A 391 -20.05 -7.19 -9.12
C THR A 391 -20.71 -7.12 -7.73
N ASP A 392 -20.84 -8.25 -7.04
CA ASP A 392 -21.46 -8.37 -5.71
C ASP A 392 -20.52 -7.95 -4.55
N LEU A 393 -19.21 -7.81 -4.85
CA LEU A 393 -18.24 -7.37 -3.87
C LEU A 393 -18.27 -5.84 -3.76
N LYS A 394 -18.86 -5.33 -2.71
CA LYS A 394 -18.78 -3.91 -2.33
C LYS A 394 -17.37 -3.61 -1.81
N CYS A 395 -16.40 -3.58 -2.70
CA CYS A 395 -15.09 -3.05 -2.37
C CYS A 395 -15.20 -1.55 -2.21
N LYS A 396 -14.85 -1.03 -1.04
CA LYS A 396 -14.94 0.39 -0.72
C LYS A 396 -14.25 1.22 -1.80
N GLY A 397 -15.04 1.96 -2.58
CA GLY A 397 -14.57 2.89 -3.60
C GLY A 397 -14.23 2.34 -4.97
N PHE A 398 -14.34 1.03 -5.20
CA PHE A 398 -14.36 0.46 -6.54
C PHE A 398 -15.77 -0.06 -6.82
N LEU A 399 -16.47 0.62 -7.69
CA LEU A 399 -17.50 -0.03 -8.47
C LEU A 399 -16.73 -0.87 -9.51
N PHE A 400 -16.86 -2.18 -9.46
CA PHE A 400 -16.27 -3.14 -10.44
C PHE A 400 -16.63 -2.83 -11.89
N THR A 401 -17.46 -1.86 -12.07
CA THR A 401 -18.12 -1.42 -13.27
C THR A 401 -17.23 -0.59 -14.17
N ARG A 402 -16.04 -0.18 -13.71
CA ARG A 402 -15.22 0.80 -14.43
C ARG A 402 -13.92 0.27 -15.01
N MET A 403 -13.65 -1.02 -14.87
CA MET A 403 -12.60 -1.66 -15.62
C MET A 403 -13.21 -2.40 -16.79
N CYS A 404 -13.19 -1.80 -17.96
CA CYS A 404 -13.44 -2.53 -19.19
C CYS A 404 -12.39 -3.62 -19.31
N LEU A 405 -12.80 -4.88 -19.20
CA LEU A 405 -11.92 -6.00 -19.43
C LEU A 405 -11.70 -6.11 -20.95
N CYS A 406 -10.74 -5.39 -21.47
CA CYS A 406 -10.23 -5.67 -22.80
C CYS A 406 -9.46 -6.98 -22.70
N VAL A 407 -10.09 -8.09 -23.06
CA VAL A 407 -9.42 -9.38 -23.20
C VAL A 407 -8.58 -9.31 -24.46
N TYR A 408 -7.33 -8.93 -24.32
CA TYR A 408 -6.35 -9.10 -25.40
C TYR A 408 -5.88 -10.55 -25.40
N SER A 409 -6.39 -11.35 -26.32
CA SER A 409 -5.71 -12.58 -26.73
C SER A 409 -4.75 -12.23 -27.86
N GLY A 410 -3.49 -12.00 -27.53
CA GLY A 410 -2.44 -11.84 -28.53
C GLY A 410 -2.27 -13.14 -29.31
N ILE A 411 -2.62 -13.13 -30.60
CA ILE A 411 -2.33 -14.23 -31.52
C ILE A 411 -1.04 -13.85 -32.23
N ASN A 412 0.05 -14.53 -31.89
CA ASN A 412 1.38 -14.21 -32.43
C ASN A 412 1.49 -14.49 -33.94
N GLU A 413 0.77 -15.49 -34.46
CA GLU A 413 0.78 -15.82 -35.89
C GLU A 413 -0.44 -16.66 -36.29
N LEU A 414 -1.09 -16.32 -37.42
CA LEU A 414 -2.16 -17.10 -38.00
C LEU A 414 -1.70 -17.59 -39.39
N GLN A 415 -1.56 -18.89 -39.56
CA GLN A 415 -1.11 -19.48 -40.82
C GLN A 415 -2.18 -19.29 -41.91
N PRO A 416 -1.79 -19.09 -43.17
CA PRO A 416 -2.74 -19.03 -44.28
C PRO A 416 -3.68 -20.25 -44.33
N ASN A 417 -4.96 -20.01 -44.54
CA ASN A 417 -6.03 -21.03 -44.55
C ASN A 417 -6.27 -21.76 -43.22
N SER A 418 -5.80 -21.24 -42.11
CA SER A 418 -6.10 -21.75 -40.75
C SER A 418 -7.33 -21.06 -40.16
N THR A 419 -8.02 -21.76 -39.26
CA THR A 419 -9.18 -21.24 -38.54
C THR A 419 -8.81 -21.21 -37.06
N LEU A 420 -8.94 -20.03 -36.41
CA LEU A 420 -8.86 -19.91 -34.99
C LEU A 420 -10.26 -19.86 -34.38
N LYS A 421 -10.52 -20.72 -33.40
CA LYS A 421 -11.73 -20.67 -32.58
C LYS A 421 -11.39 -20.09 -31.21
N LEU A 422 -11.96 -18.94 -30.91
CA LEU A 422 -11.92 -18.35 -29.57
C LEU A 422 -13.23 -18.72 -28.85
N ASN A 423 -13.11 -19.38 -27.70
CA ASN A 423 -14.25 -19.65 -26.84
C ASN A 423 -14.26 -18.57 -25.75
N ILE A 424 -15.21 -17.65 -25.82
CA ILE A 424 -15.42 -16.60 -24.84
C ILE A 424 -16.67 -16.97 -24.05
N THR A 425 -16.52 -17.14 -22.72
CA THR A 425 -17.66 -17.34 -21.83
C THR A 425 -18.11 -16.00 -21.31
N VAL A 426 -19.35 -15.61 -21.62
CA VAL A 426 -19.95 -14.36 -21.16
C VAL A 426 -21.07 -14.70 -20.19
N THR A 427 -21.04 -14.16 -18.96
CA THR A 427 -22.12 -14.29 -18.00
C THR A 427 -22.97 -13.02 -18.04
N PRO A 428 -24.17 -13.07 -18.69
CA PRO A 428 -25.02 -11.91 -18.77
C PRO A 428 -25.68 -11.62 -17.39
N TYR A 429 -25.70 -10.36 -16.99
CA TYR A 429 -26.27 -9.91 -15.73
C TYR A 429 -27.63 -9.18 -15.89
N LYS A 430 -28.03 -8.90 -17.12
CA LYS A 430 -29.36 -8.31 -17.43
C LYS A 430 -30.09 -9.16 -18.44
N VAL A 431 -31.36 -9.40 -18.19
CA VAL A 431 -32.28 -10.07 -19.13
C VAL A 431 -32.60 -9.20 -20.34
N GLY A 432 -33.05 -9.80 -21.44
CA GLY A 432 -33.48 -9.12 -22.67
C GLY A 432 -32.52 -9.30 -23.84
N LEU A 433 -32.77 -8.53 -24.89
CA LEU A 433 -32.00 -8.60 -26.13
C LEU A 433 -30.62 -7.95 -25.90
N LYS A 434 -29.55 -8.66 -26.28
CA LYS A 434 -28.15 -8.20 -26.14
C LYS A 434 -27.43 -8.45 -27.47
N THR A 435 -26.60 -7.50 -27.87
CA THR A 435 -25.72 -7.65 -29.02
C THR A 435 -24.28 -7.83 -28.53
N LEU A 436 -23.67 -8.93 -28.98
CA LEU A 436 -22.24 -9.15 -28.82
C LEU A 436 -21.56 -8.65 -30.07
N VAL A 437 -20.57 -7.79 -29.94
CA VAL A 437 -19.75 -7.29 -31.03
C VAL A 437 -18.35 -7.83 -30.87
N ALA A 438 -17.79 -8.42 -31.89
CA ALA A 438 -16.38 -8.80 -31.97
C ALA A 438 -15.68 -7.90 -32.97
N ASP A 439 -14.58 -7.33 -32.58
CA ASP A 439 -13.68 -6.54 -33.41
C ASP A 439 -12.36 -7.29 -33.57
N PHE A 440 -11.87 -7.41 -34.80
CA PHE A 440 -10.63 -8.12 -35.07
C PHE A 440 -9.70 -7.23 -35.89
N ASP A 441 -8.55 -6.94 -35.31
CA ASP A 441 -7.47 -6.22 -35.94
C ASP A 441 -6.21 -7.09 -36.03
N CYS A 442 -5.55 -7.08 -37.17
CA CYS A 442 -4.25 -7.71 -37.35
C CYS A 442 -3.38 -6.87 -38.31
N SER A 443 -2.14 -7.30 -38.51
CA SER A 443 -1.20 -6.60 -39.40
C SER A 443 -1.70 -6.49 -40.88
N ALA A 444 -2.56 -7.39 -41.29
CA ALA A 444 -3.09 -7.46 -42.68
C ALA A 444 -4.51 -6.88 -42.82
N PHE A 445 -5.30 -6.89 -41.73
CA PHE A 445 -6.71 -6.47 -41.75
C PHE A 445 -7.02 -5.60 -40.53
N ARG A 446 -7.75 -4.52 -40.75
CA ARG A 446 -8.24 -3.63 -39.68
C ARG A 446 -9.76 -3.51 -39.78
N ASP A 447 -10.41 -3.22 -38.65
CA ASP A 447 -11.87 -2.98 -38.57
C ASP A 447 -12.74 -4.16 -39.08
N VAL A 448 -12.27 -5.40 -38.91
CA VAL A 448 -13.10 -6.58 -39.21
C VAL A 448 -14.07 -6.82 -38.07
N LYS A 449 -15.32 -6.44 -38.24
CA LYS A 449 -16.35 -6.52 -37.20
C LYS A 449 -17.31 -7.69 -37.46
N GLY A 450 -17.61 -8.42 -36.40
CA GLY A 450 -18.67 -9.40 -36.35
C GLY A 450 -19.63 -9.10 -35.20
N SER A 451 -20.91 -9.26 -35.38
CA SER A 451 -21.90 -9.12 -34.33
C SER A 451 -22.88 -10.28 -34.30
N CYS A 452 -23.33 -10.59 -33.10
CA CYS A 452 -24.37 -11.59 -32.88
C CYS A 452 -25.32 -11.05 -31.80
N THR A 453 -26.63 -11.22 -32.05
CA THR A 453 -27.67 -10.80 -31.11
C THR A 453 -28.17 -12.03 -30.36
N ILE A 454 -28.18 -11.94 -29.03
CA ILE A 454 -28.65 -12.99 -28.14
C ILE A 454 -29.78 -12.47 -27.24
N TYR A 455 -30.72 -13.35 -26.92
CA TYR A 455 -31.76 -13.04 -25.94
C TYR A 455 -31.44 -13.74 -24.62
N VAL A 456 -31.19 -12.94 -23.59
CA VAL A 456 -30.91 -13.40 -22.22
C VAL A 456 -32.24 -13.63 -21.50
N ARG A 457 -32.51 -14.86 -21.12
CA ARG A 457 -33.72 -15.24 -20.37
C ARG A 457 -33.47 -15.06 -18.86
N PRO A 458 -34.54 -14.85 -18.06
CA PRO A 458 -34.43 -14.79 -16.61
C PRO A 458 -33.81 -16.03 -16.00
#